data_f337f654766c2ee1dba3ee8905294b48
#
_entry.id   f337f654766c2ee1dba3ee8905294b48
#
_cell.length_a   1.000
_cell.length_b   1.000
_cell.length_c   1.000
_cell.angle_alpha   90.00
_cell.angle_beta   90.00
_cell.angle_gamma   90.00
#
_symmetry.space_group_name_H-M   'P 1'
#
loop_
_entity.id
_entity.type
_entity.pdbx_description
1 polymer ?
#
loop_
_entity_poly.entity_id
_entity_poly.type
_entity_poly.pdbx_seq_one_letter_code
_entity_poly.pdbx_strand_id
1 'polypeptide(L)'
;MCIRDSIYGGAFNPIHNGHLHLLDTLYRAQTPFGGLDKLLIVPTANPPHKSAGDLIPATHRIAMIRLAVESLPCADKIEISTIELESRGKSYTYTTLVKLKEIYPNGEFVLFIGSDQLFDFQKWYRYQDILKLAQVRAITRQECQRQAVADFLTRNKDLAGISVLVAKPVVVSSTQIRQRVAQGERIADLVPAAVADYIQEKGLYRG
;
A
#
# COMPACT_ATOMS: atom_id res chain seq x y z
N MET A 1 25.48 7.73 -0.52
CA MET A 1 24.75 6.46 -0.70
C MET A 1 23.29 6.83 -0.92
N CYS A 2 22.74 6.57 -2.11
CA CYS A 2 21.33 6.88 -2.37
C CYS A 2 20.48 5.83 -1.65
N ILE A 3 19.70 6.29 -0.69
CA ILE A 3 18.76 5.43 0.06
C ILE A 3 17.54 5.22 -0.85
N ARG A 4 17.27 3.96 -1.24
CA ARG A 4 16.10 3.60 -2.04
C ARG A 4 14.98 3.16 -1.13
N ASP A 5 13.99 4.02 -0.94
CA ASP A 5 12.85 3.74 -0.09
C ASP A 5 11.62 3.43 -0.95
N SER A 6 11.06 2.25 -0.73
CA SER A 6 9.78 1.85 -1.34
C SER A 6 8.62 2.34 -0.49
N ILE A 7 7.63 2.98 -1.10
CA ILE A 7 6.44 3.50 -0.43
C ILE A 7 5.23 2.67 -0.85
N TYR A 8 4.55 2.13 0.14
CA TYR A 8 3.30 1.41 -0.04
C TYR A 8 2.19 2.02 0.83
N GLY A 9 1.36 2.85 0.21
CA GLY A 9 0.21 3.50 0.84
C GLY A 9 -1.04 2.62 0.82
N GLY A 10 -1.86 2.72 1.85
CA GLY A 10 -3.14 2.02 1.89
C GLY A 10 -3.98 2.30 3.14
N ALA A 11 -5.26 1.96 3.05
CA ALA A 11 -6.17 2.08 4.20
C ALA A 11 -5.87 1.04 5.29
N PHE A 12 -5.46 -0.17 4.89
CA PHE A 12 -5.17 -1.31 5.78
C PHE A 12 -6.26 -1.53 6.83
N ASN A 13 -7.49 -1.73 6.36
CA ASN A 13 -8.69 -1.78 7.21
C ASN A 13 -9.50 -3.10 7.06
N PRO A 14 -8.92 -4.25 7.47
CA PRO A 14 -7.58 -4.50 7.99
C PRO A 14 -6.51 -4.76 6.92
N ILE A 15 -5.24 -4.85 7.34
CA ILE A 15 -4.17 -5.49 6.57
C ILE A 15 -4.50 -6.99 6.42
N HIS A 16 -4.06 -7.60 5.32
CA HIS A 16 -4.40 -9.00 4.99
C HIS A 16 -3.31 -9.67 4.15
N ASN A 17 -3.45 -10.99 3.95
CA ASN A 17 -2.47 -11.82 3.24
C ASN A 17 -2.14 -11.29 1.83
N GLY A 18 -3.09 -10.66 1.14
CA GLY A 18 -2.82 -9.99 -0.14
C GLY A 18 -1.85 -8.81 -0.04
N HIS A 19 -1.91 -8.03 1.05
CA HIS A 19 -0.95 -6.96 1.32
C HIS A 19 0.43 -7.54 1.64
N LEU A 20 0.50 -8.59 2.47
CA LEU A 20 1.77 -9.22 2.85
C LEU A 20 2.47 -9.87 1.66
N HIS A 21 1.72 -10.58 0.83
CA HIS A 21 2.25 -11.14 -0.41
C HIS A 21 2.86 -10.05 -1.31
N LEU A 22 2.20 -8.90 -1.36
CA LEU A 22 2.70 -7.77 -2.12
C LEU A 22 3.99 -7.22 -1.53
N LEU A 23 4.06 -6.99 -0.21
CA LEU A 23 5.26 -6.53 0.49
C LEU A 23 6.45 -7.47 0.25
N ASP A 24 6.25 -8.80 0.35
CA ASP A 24 7.28 -9.80 0.03
C ASP A 24 7.71 -9.74 -1.45
N THR A 25 6.75 -9.59 -2.37
CA THR A 25 7.03 -9.45 -3.80
C THR A 25 7.86 -8.18 -4.08
N LEU A 26 7.53 -7.05 -3.44
CA LEU A 26 8.27 -5.80 -3.58
C LEU A 26 9.70 -5.93 -3.06
N TYR A 27 9.87 -6.55 -1.92
CA TYR A 27 11.18 -6.82 -1.33
C TYR A 27 12.05 -7.65 -2.28
N ARG A 28 11.53 -8.77 -2.79
CA ARG A 28 12.25 -9.67 -3.72
C ARG A 28 12.56 -9.00 -5.05
N ALA A 29 11.67 -8.17 -5.58
CA ALA A 29 11.86 -7.49 -6.85
C ALA A 29 12.96 -6.41 -6.80
N GLN A 30 13.28 -5.88 -5.63
CA GLN A 30 14.33 -4.86 -5.46
C GLN A 30 15.71 -5.47 -5.22
N THR A 31 15.79 -6.70 -4.71
CA THR A 31 17.05 -7.37 -4.34
C THR A 31 18.06 -7.45 -5.51
N PRO A 32 17.68 -7.73 -6.77
CA PRO A 32 18.62 -7.78 -7.90
C PRO A 32 19.21 -6.42 -8.30
N PHE A 33 18.61 -5.31 -7.89
CA PHE A 33 18.97 -3.94 -8.30
C PHE A 33 19.72 -3.14 -7.22
N GLY A 34 20.34 -3.82 -6.26
CA GLY A 34 21.15 -3.17 -5.22
C GLY A 34 20.49 -3.08 -3.85
N GLY A 35 19.38 -3.78 -3.66
CA GLY A 35 18.69 -3.88 -2.38
C GLY A 35 17.66 -2.77 -2.13
N LEU A 36 16.81 -3.04 -1.15
CA LEU A 36 15.86 -2.12 -0.57
C LEU A 36 16.43 -1.65 0.76
N ASP A 37 16.59 -0.36 0.95
CA ASP A 37 17.03 0.16 2.24
C ASP A 37 15.88 0.16 3.23
N LYS A 38 14.70 0.66 2.80
CA LYS A 38 13.48 0.68 3.59
C LYS A 38 12.23 0.43 2.75
N LEU A 39 11.22 -0.16 3.39
CA LEU A 39 9.87 -0.31 2.87
C LEU A 39 8.90 0.44 3.80
N LEU A 40 8.52 1.65 3.39
CA LEU A 40 7.62 2.49 4.15
C LEU A 40 6.17 2.07 3.90
N ILE A 41 5.51 1.56 4.94
CA ILE A 41 4.07 1.38 4.94
C ILE A 41 3.44 2.68 5.45
N VAL A 42 2.60 3.30 4.62
CA VAL A 42 1.93 4.57 4.94
C VAL A 42 0.43 4.34 5.10
N PRO A 43 -0.08 4.16 6.34
CA PRO A 43 -1.51 4.05 6.59
C PRO A 43 -2.22 5.38 6.31
N THR A 44 -3.18 5.36 5.39
CA THR A 44 -3.94 6.54 5.02
C THR A 44 -4.82 7.03 6.18
N ALA A 45 -4.80 8.34 6.46
CA ALA A 45 -5.65 8.95 7.48
C ALA A 45 -7.07 9.18 6.94
N ASN A 46 -7.18 9.92 5.84
CA ASN A 46 -8.44 10.34 5.26
C ASN A 46 -8.37 10.25 3.72
N PRO A 47 -8.64 9.05 3.16
CA PRO A 47 -8.54 8.84 1.72
C PRO A 47 -9.57 9.71 0.98
N PRO A 48 -9.17 10.39 -0.13
CA PRO A 48 -10.05 11.32 -0.84
C PRO A 48 -11.30 10.68 -1.45
N HIS A 49 -11.28 9.36 -1.65
CA HIS A 49 -12.36 8.59 -2.30
C HIS A 49 -13.20 7.74 -1.34
N LYS A 50 -13.00 7.86 -0.02
CA LYS A 50 -13.77 7.12 0.99
C LYS A 50 -14.30 8.08 2.04
N SER A 51 -15.46 7.75 2.62
CA SER A 51 -15.99 8.48 3.77
C SER A 51 -15.12 8.24 4.99
N ALA A 52 -14.83 9.27 5.77
CA ALA A 52 -13.98 9.17 6.97
C ALA A 52 -14.53 8.16 8.01
N GLY A 53 -15.86 7.92 8.00
CA GLY A 53 -16.52 6.95 8.87
C GLY A 53 -16.29 5.48 8.54
N ASP A 54 -15.73 5.17 7.39
CA ASP A 54 -15.50 3.78 6.95
C ASP A 54 -14.23 3.15 7.53
N LEU A 55 -13.39 3.93 8.18
CA LEU A 55 -12.12 3.46 8.74
C LEU A 55 -12.20 3.35 10.27
N ILE A 56 -11.78 2.21 10.80
CA ILE A 56 -11.54 2.11 12.24
C ILE A 56 -10.37 3.01 12.66
N PRO A 57 -10.24 3.36 13.95
CA PRO A 57 -9.16 4.20 14.46
C PRO A 57 -7.79 3.74 13.97
N ALA A 58 -6.93 4.69 13.63
CA ALA A 58 -5.59 4.43 13.10
C ALA A 58 -4.74 3.58 14.06
N THR A 59 -4.94 3.69 15.36
CA THR A 59 -4.27 2.89 16.40
C THR A 59 -4.45 1.39 16.18
N HIS A 60 -5.68 0.96 15.88
CA HIS A 60 -5.96 -0.45 15.59
C HIS A 60 -5.34 -0.88 14.25
N ARG A 61 -5.41 -0.03 13.23
CA ARG A 61 -4.81 -0.35 11.93
C ARG A 61 -3.29 -0.50 12.01
N ILE A 62 -2.62 0.40 12.74
CA ILE A 62 -1.16 0.32 13.00
C ILE A 62 -0.82 -0.93 13.79
N ALA A 63 -1.58 -1.26 14.86
CA ALA A 63 -1.35 -2.47 15.63
C ALA A 63 -1.43 -3.73 14.76
N MET A 64 -2.46 -3.83 13.92
CA MET A 64 -2.60 -4.95 12.98
C MET A 64 -1.49 -4.99 11.94
N ILE A 65 -1.01 -3.84 11.44
CA ILE A 65 0.12 -3.81 10.50
C ILE A 65 1.38 -4.34 11.20
N ARG A 66 1.69 -3.92 12.43
CA ARG A 66 2.85 -4.42 13.19
C ARG A 66 2.80 -5.93 13.35
N LEU A 67 1.69 -6.46 13.87
CA LEU A 67 1.49 -7.91 14.02
C LEU A 67 1.63 -8.68 12.69
N ALA A 68 1.14 -8.09 11.59
CA ALA A 68 1.17 -8.76 10.30
C ALA A 68 2.57 -8.84 9.69
N VAL A 69 3.38 -7.78 9.82
CA VAL A 69 4.70 -7.71 9.16
C VAL A 69 5.79 -8.46 9.90
N GLU A 70 5.61 -8.76 11.19
CA GLU A 70 6.60 -9.50 12.00
C GLU A 70 7.00 -10.86 11.40
N SER A 71 6.08 -11.49 10.66
CA SER A 71 6.33 -12.78 10.00
C SER A 71 7.03 -12.68 8.64
N LEU A 72 7.25 -11.47 8.12
CA LEU A 72 7.87 -11.28 6.82
C LEU A 72 9.39 -11.41 6.90
N PRO A 73 10.05 -12.01 5.89
CA PRO A 73 11.51 -12.10 5.81
C PRO A 73 12.22 -10.73 5.81
N CYS A 74 11.50 -9.68 5.44
CA CYS A 74 11.98 -8.29 5.38
C CYS A 74 11.46 -7.41 6.52
N ALA A 75 11.03 -8.00 7.63
CA ALA A 75 10.46 -7.25 8.76
C ALA A 75 11.40 -6.15 9.27
N ASP A 76 12.70 -6.40 9.29
CA ASP A 76 13.76 -5.46 9.67
C ASP A 76 13.89 -4.24 8.73
N LYS A 77 13.37 -4.33 7.51
CA LYS A 77 13.36 -3.26 6.51
C LYS A 77 12.04 -2.48 6.49
N ILE A 78 11.02 -2.97 7.17
CA ILE A 78 9.69 -2.34 7.16
C ILE A 78 9.61 -1.26 8.24
N GLU A 79 9.25 -0.07 7.81
CA GLU A 79 8.94 1.06 8.69
C GLU A 79 7.49 1.50 8.47
N ILE A 80 6.73 1.70 9.56
CA ILE A 80 5.36 2.22 9.49
C ILE A 80 5.43 3.72 9.72
N SER A 81 5.11 4.49 8.67
CA SER A 81 5.11 5.94 8.72
C SER A 81 3.72 6.48 9.09
N THR A 82 3.67 7.31 10.13
CA THR A 82 2.44 7.98 10.59
C THR A 82 2.18 9.33 9.92
N ILE A 83 2.99 9.69 8.93
CA ILE A 83 3.04 11.01 8.29
C ILE A 83 1.68 11.53 7.78
N GLU A 84 0.81 10.63 7.30
CA GLU A 84 -0.54 10.99 6.90
C GLU A 84 -1.49 11.16 8.10
N LEU A 85 -1.27 10.38 9.16
CA LEU A 85 -2.12 10.41 10.37
C LEU A 85 -1.94 11.68 11.18
N GLU A 86 -0.78 12.31 11.10
CA GLU A 86 -0.43 13.58 11.74
C GLU A 86 -0.93 14.80 10.94
N SER A 87 -1.42 14.56 9.73
CA SER A 87 -1.85 15.61 8.82
C SER A 87 -3.34 15.89 8.95
N ARG A 88 -3.73 17.16 9.00
CA ARG A 88 -5.15 17.57 8.92
C ARG A 88 -5.60 17.59 7.46
N GLY A 89 -6.82 17.08 7.20
CA GLY A 89 -7.44 17.12 5.88
C GLY A 89 -7.29 15.82 5.08
N LYS A 90 -7.46 15.91 3.76
CA LYS A 90 -7.37 14.75 2.86
C LYS A 90 -5.92 14.31 2.66
N SER A 91 -5.71 12.99 2.66
CA SER A 91 -4.41 12.37 2.40
C SER A 91 -4.16 12.31 0.89
N TYR A 92 -3.35 13.22 0.38
CA TYR A 92 -2.91 13.20 -1.01
C TYR A 92 -1.47 12.68 -1.12
N THR A 93 -1.24 11.73 -1.99
CA THR A 93 0.10 11.14 -2.24
C THR A 93 1.17 12.19 -2.53
N TYR A 94 0.82 13.25 -3.29
CA TYR A 94 1.73 14.37 -3.54
C TYR A 94 2.23 14.99 -2.21
N THR A 95 1.32 15.32 -1.30
CA THR A 95 1.66 15.96 -0.02
C THR A 95 2.51 15.02 0.85
N THR A 96 2.20 13.73 0.83
CA THR A 96 2.96 12.69 1.54
C THR A 96 4.39 12.63 1.02
N LEU A 97 4.59 12.61 -0.31
CA LEU A 97 5.92 12.59 -0.93
C LEU A 97 6.72 13.85 -0.65
N VAL A 98 6.10 15.04 -0.66
CA VAL A 98 6.79 16.31 -0.30
C VAL A 98 7.33 16.22 1.12
N LYS A 99 6.51 15.83 2.08
CA LYS A 99 6.94 15.67 3.48
C LYS A 99 8.03 14.61 3.66
N LEU A 100 7.92 13.48 2.93
CA LEU A 100 8.96 12.46 2.96
C LEU A 100 10.28 12.98 2.39
N LYS A 101 10.26 13.83 1.37
CA LYS A 101 11.46 14.49 0.84
C LYS A 101 12.08 15.48 1.82
N GLU A 102 11.29 16.12 2.67
CA GLU A 102 11.80 16.96 3.76
C GLU A 102 12.52 16.14 4.83
N ILE A 103 11.99 14.95 5.18
CA ILE A 103 12.60 14.04 6.17
C ILE A 103 13.81 13.30 5.59
N TYR A 104 13.73 12.89 4.31
CA TYR A 104 14.76 12.13 3.59
C TYR A 104 15.20 12.90 2.32
N PRO A 105 15.97 13.99 2.42
CA PRO A 105 16.29 14.85 1.26
C PRO A 105 17.00 14.12 0.11
N ASN A 106 17.84 13.15 0.45
CA ASN A 106 18.62 12.34 -0.50
C ASN A 106 17.94 10.99 -0.84
N GLY A 107 16.72 10.74 -0.34
CA GLY A 107 15.98 9.51 -0.59
C GLY A 107 15.49 9.41 -2.04
N GLU A 108 15.71 8.29 -2.71
CA GLU A 108 15.06 7.95 -3.97
C GLU A 108 13.82 7.12 -3.67
N PHE A 109 12.65 7.67 -3.94
CA PHE A 109 11.40 7.00 -3.62
C PHE A 109 10.88 6.18 -4.79
N VAL A 110 10.40 4.98 -4.49
CA VAL A 110 9.62 4.13 -5.40
C VAL A 110 8.20 4.01 -4.84
N LEU A 111 7.23 4.62 -5.53
CA LEU A 111 5.83 4.56 -5.15
C LEU A 111 5.14 3.37 -5.85
N PHE A 112 4.57 2.47 -5.07
CA PHE A 112 3.81 1.34 -5.59
C PHE A 112 2.31 1.60 -5.56
N ILE A 113 1.66 1.37 -6.70
CA ILE A 113 0.21 1.52 -6.88
C ILE A 113 -0.38 0.27 -7.53
N GLY A 114 -1.64 -0.04 -7.24
CA GLY A 114 -2.36 -1.10 -7.95
C GLY A 114 -2.69 -0.72 -9.40
N SER A 115 -2.92 -1.69 -10.26
CA SER A 115 -3.34 -1.45 -11.64
C SER A 115 -4.66 -0.68 -11.75
N ASP A 116 -5.59 -0.89 -10.82
CA ASP A 116 -6.82 -0.12 -10.68
C ASP A 116 -6.54 1.37 -10.44
N GLN A 117 -5.57 1.67 -9.59
CA GLN A 117 -5.15 3.04 -9.29
C GLN A 117 -4.39 3.68 -10.45
N LEU A 118 -3.65 2.90 -11.24
CA LEU A 118 -2.95 3.39 -12.42
C LEU A 118 -3.93 3.96 -13.46
N PHE A 119 -5.06 3.30 -13.70
CA PHE A 119 -6.05 3.79 -14.67
C PHE A 119 -6.68 5.12 -14.27
N ASP A 120 -6.66 5.46 -12.98
CA ASP A 120 -7.15 6.72 -12.44
C ASP A 120 -6.01 7.69 -12.04
N PHE A 121 -4.75 7.35 -12.31
CA PHE A 121 -3.58 8.09 -11.80
C PHE A 121 -3.55 9.55 -12.28
N GLN A 122 -3.95 9.84 -13.51
CA GLN A 122 -4.02 11.20 -14.05
C GLN A 122 -5.08 12.08 -13.35
N LYS A 123 -6.01 11.48 -12.58
CA LYS A 123 -6.98 12.21 -11.74
C LYS A 123 -6.42 12.53 -10.35
N TRP A 124 -5.24 12.01 -10.01
CA TRP A 124 -4.63 12.26 -8.71
C TRP A 124 -4.15 13.71 -8.61
N TYR A 125 -4.32 14.27 -7.41
CA TYR A 125 -3.87 15.63 -7.14
C TYR A 125 -2.38 15.78 -7.44
N ARG A 126 -2.05 16.66 -8.41
CA ARG A 126 -0.67 16.94 -8.85
C ARG A 126 0.09 15.69 -9.33
N TYR A 127 -0.54 14.79 -10.07
CA TYR A 127 0.09 13.54 -10.53
C TYR A 127 1.41 13.74 -11.28
N GLN A 128 1.55 14.80 -12.05
CA GLN A 128 2.79 15.12 -12.77
C GLN A 128 3.95 15.45 -11.81
N ASP A 129 3.66 16.08 -10.67
CA ASP A 129 4.67 16.34 -9.65
C ASP A 129 4.99 15.09 -8.85
N ILE A 130 4.05 14.16 -8.67
CA ILE A 130 4.31 12.82 -8.12
C ILE A 130 5.36 12.10 -8.96
N LEU A 131 5.26 12.15 -10.30
CA LEU A 131 6.24 11.53 -11.22
C LEU A 131 7.64 12.15 -11.14
N LYS A 132 7.76 13.40 -10.69
CA LYS A 132 9.06 14.06 -10.44
C LYS A 132 9.65 13.69 -9.08
N LEU A 133 8.81 13.40 -8.09
CA LEU A 133 9.20 13.12 -6.72
C LEU A 133 9.53 11.65 -6.46
N ALA A 134 8.93 10.73 -7.22
CA ALA A 134 9.09 9.29 -7.04
C ALA A 134 9.03 8.53 -8.37
N GLN A 135 9.74 7.42 -8.44
CA GLN A 135 9.52 6.42 -9.48
C GLN A 135 8.21 5.70 -9.19
N VAL A 136 7.25 5.75 -10.11
CA VAL A 136 5.97 5.05 -9.92
C VAL A 136 6.06 3.65 -10.54
N ARG A 137 5.61 2.64 -9.79
CA ARG A 137 5.51 1.25 -10.26
C ARG A 137 4.10 0.74 -10.06
N ALA A 138 3.47 0.34 -11.15
CA ALA A 138 2.15 -0.26 -11.13
C ALA A 138 2.25 -1.77 -10.91
N ILE A 139 1.39 -2.32 -10.06
CA ILE A 139 1.35 -3.74 -9.76
C ILE A 139 0.09 -4.34 -10.36
N THR A 140 0.27 -5.35 -11.22
CA THR A 140 -0.83 -6.16 -11.74
C THR A 140 -0.94 -7.44 -10.93
N ARG A 141 -2.18 -7.80 -10.56
CA ARG A 141 -2.48 -9.02 -9.80
C ARG A 141 -3.02 -10.15 -10.70
N GLN A 142 -3.27 -9.87 -11.97
CA GLN A 142 -3.82 -10.81 -12.92
C GLN A 142 -3.07 -10.68 -14.25
N GLU A 143 -2.72 -11.80 -14.85
CA GLU A 143 -2.01 -11.82 -16.14
C GLU A 143 -2.84 -11.11 -17.23
N CYS A 144 -4.17 -11.28 -17.23
CA CYS A 144 -5.07 -10.61 -18.17
C CYS A 144 -5.04 -9.08 -18.08
N GLN A 145 -4.67 -8.51 -16.92
CA GLN A 145 -4.53 -7.05 -16.76
C GLN A 145 -3.24 -6.52 -17.37
N ARG A 146 -2.24 -7.37 -17.61
CA ARG A 146 -0.94 -6.96 -18.14
C ARG A 146 -1.05 -6.27 -19.49
N GLN A 147 -1.84 -6.85 -20.41
CA GLN A 147 -2.04 -6.24 -21.73
C GLN A 147 -2.79 -4.92 -21.62
N ALA A 148 -3.87 -4.86 -20.83
CA ALA A 148 -4.63 -3.64 -20.63
C ALA A 148 -3.78 -2.50 -20.03
N VAL A 149 -2.88 -2.82 -19.10
CA VAL A 149 -1.92 -1.84 -18.54
C VAL A 149 -0.91 -1.39 -19.58
N ALA A 150 -0.35 -2.31 -20.37
CA ALA A 150 0.59 -1.96 -21.44
C ALA A 150 -0.06 -1.04 -22.50
N ASP A 151 -1.28 -1.37 -22.93
CA ASP A 151 -2.06 -0.56 -23.87
C ASP A 151 -2.40 0.82 -23.29
N PHE A 152 -2.72 0.89 -21.99
CA PHE A 152 -2.98 2.13 -21.31
C PHE A 152 -1.74 3.04 -21.28
N LEU A 153 -0.58 2.50 -20.88
CA LEU A 153 0.68 3.25 -20.85
C LEU A 153 1.12 3.69 -22.26
N THR A 154 0.91 2.87 -23.28
CA THR A 154 1.23 3.22 -24.68
C THR A 154 0.40 4.40 -25.16
N ARG A 155 -0.87 4.49 -24.76
CA ARG A 155 -1.78 5.59 -25.12
C ARG A 155 -1.52 6.88 -24.31
N ASN A 156 -0.96 6.76 -23.11
CA ASN A 156 -0.70 7.88 -22.20
C ASN A 156 0.81 8.10 -22.06
N LYS A 157 1.39 8.82 -23.04
CA LYS A 157 2.85 9.02 -23.14
C LYS A 157 3.47 9.73 -21.94
N ASP A 158 2.70 10.57 -21.26
CA ASP A 158 3.10 11.24 -20.02
C ASP A 158 3.31 10.26 -18.84
N LEU A 159 2.78 9.04 -18.94
CA LEU A 159 2.96 7.95 -18.00
C LEU A 159 4.00 6.90 -18.43
N ALA A 160 4.70 7.11 -19.55
CA ALA A 160 5.66 6.15 -20.12
C ALA A 160 6.81 5.76 -19.17
N GLY A 161 7.11 6.60 -18.16
CA GLY A 161 8.10 6.32 -17.12
C GLY A 161 7.62 5.34 -16.04
N ILE A 162 6.33 4.97 -16.01
CA ILE A 162 5.78 4.03 -15.04
C ILE A 162 6.14 2.60 -15.45
N SER A 163 6.85 1.90 -14.58
CA SER A 163 7.15 0.48 -14.77
C SER A 163 6.06 -0.42 -14.19
N VAL A 164 5.95 -1.65 -14.71
CA VAL A 164 4.93 -2.62 -14.31
C VAL A 164 5.59 -3.82 -13.63
N LEU A 165 5.12 -4.15 -12.43
CA LEU A 165 5.49 -5.35 -11.70
C LEU A 165 4.30 -6.32 -11.72
N VAL A 166 4.58 -7.58 -12.07
CA VAL A 166 3.57 -8.65 -12.04
C VAL A 166 3.70 -9.39 -10.71
N ALA A 167 2.66 -9.35 -9.89
CA ALA A 167 2.58 -10.14 -8.67
C ALA A 167 1.61 -11.32 -8.87
N LYS A 168 1.90 -12.45 -8.23
CA LYS A 168 0.95 -13.57 -8.22
C LYS A 168 -0.37 -13.11 -7.59
N PRO A 169 -1.53 -13.51 -8.14
CA PRO A 169 -2.81 -13.09 -7.59
C PRO A 169 -3.05 -13.71 -6.20
N VAL A 170 -3.33 -12.85 -5.23
CA VAL A 170 -3.91 -13.25 -3.95
C VAL A 170 -5.23 -12.51 -3.84
N VAL A 171 -6.32 -13.26 -4.03
CA VAL A 171 -7.69 -12.71 -4.11
C VAL A 171 -8.23 -12.53 -2.69
N VAL A 172 -7.87 -11.44 -2.04
CA VAL A 172 -8.36 -11.04 -0.71
C VAL A 172 -8.63 -9.54 -0.71
N SER A 173 -9.72 -9.12 -0.09
CA SER A 173 -10.02 -7.70 0.13
C SER A 173 -10.38 -7.42 1.58
N SER A 174 -10.01 -6.22 2.07
CA SER A 174 -10.41 -5.77 3.40
C SER A 174 -11.94 -5.72 3.57
N THR A 175 -12.68 -5.42 2.51
CA THR A 175 -14.16 -5.42 2.53
C THR A 175 -14.72 -6.82 2.79
N GLN A 176 -14.21 -7.82 2.10
CA GLN A 176 -14.59 -9.22 2.32
C GLN A 176 -14.31 -9.65 3.77
N ILE A 177 -13.17 -9.26 4.32
CA ILE A 177 -12.82 -9.58 5.71
C ILE A 177 -13.81 -8.96 6.69
N ARG A 178 -14.10 -7.66 6.54
CA ARG A 178 -15.08 -6.99 7.40
C ARG A 178 -16.47 -7.60 7.32
N GLN A 179 -16.92 -7.99 6.12
CA GLN A 179 -18.19 -8.69 5.92
C GLN A 179 -18.23 -10.04 6.64
N ARG A 180 -17.18 -10.86 6.49
CA ARG A 180 -17.09 -12.14 7.21
C ARG A 180 -17.13 -11.98 8.72
N VAL A 181 -16.36 -11.00 9.26
CA VAL A 181 -16.38 -10.73 10.70
C VAL A 181 -17.77 -10.32 11.18
N ALA A 182 -18.45 -9.43 10.46
CA ALA A 182 -19.82 -8.99 10.80
C ALA A 182 -20.82 -10.16 10.79
N GLN A 183 -20.57 -11.19 9.96
CA GLN A 183 -21.38 -12.42 9.86
C GLN A 183 -20.93 -13.50 10.86
N GLY A 184 -19.90 -13.26 11.67
CA GLY A 184 -19.35 -14.25 12.60
C GLY A 184 -18.55 -15.38 11.93
N GLU A 185 -18.16 -15.19 10.68
CA GLU A 185 -17.40 -16.17 9.90
C GLU A 185 -15.90 -16.12 10.21
N ARG A 186 -15.20 -17.22 9.93
CA ARG A 186 -13.76 -17.34 10.10
C ARG A 186 -13.01 -16.50 9.04
N ILE A 187 -11.89 -15.88 9.47
CA ILE A 187 -11.01 -15.06 8.61
C ILE A 187 -9.54 -15.53 8.64
N ALA A 188 -9.25 -16.67 9.27
CA ALA A 188 -7.88 -17.18 9.46
C ALA A 188 -7.16 -17.52 8.13
N ASP A 189 -7.91 -17.73 7.04
CA ASP A 189 -7.41 -17.94 5.68
C ASP A 189 -7.06 -16.61 4.97
N LEU A 190 -7.56 -15.48 5.46
CA LEU A 190 -7.46 -14.18 4.80
C LEU A 190 -6.43 -13.25 5.44
N VAL A 191 -6.14 -13.43 6.74
CA VAL A 191 -5.21 -12.61 7.52
C VAL A 191 -4.25 -13.48 8.32
N PRO A 192 -3.09 -12.96 8.75
CA PRO A 192 -2.25 -13.66 9.74
C PRO A 192 -3.00 -13.97 11.03
N ALA A 193 -2.65 -15.08 11.68
CA ALA A 193 -3.31 -15.51 12.91
C ALA A 193 -3.34 -14.40 13.98
N ALA A 194 -2.21 -13.74 14.22
CA ALA A 194 -2.11 -12.64 15.20
C ALA A 194 -3.05 -11.46 14.87
N VAL A 195 -3.34 -11.21 13.58
CA VAL A 195 -4.31 -10.19 13.17
C VAL A 195 -5.73 -10.67 13.40
N ALA A 196 -6.03 -11.95 13.14
CA ALA A 196 -7.35 -12.52 13.41
C ALA A 196 -7.68 -12.48 14.91
N ASP A 197 -6.72 -12.88 15.75
CA ASP A 197 -6.84 -12.86 17.20
C ASP A 197 -7.04 -11.42 17.71
N TYR A 198 -6.30 -10.45 17.21
CA TYR A 198 -6.45 -9.04 17.55
C TYR A 198 -7.84 -8.50 17.19
N ILE A 199 -8.35 -8.82 15.99
CA ILE A 199 -9.70 -8.43 15.56
C ILE A 199 -10.76 -9.00 16.50
N GLN A 200 -10.59 -10.27 16.89
CA GLN A 200 -11.51 -10.95 17.81
C GLN A 200 -11.46 -10.37 19.21
N GLU A 201 -10.26 -10.17 19.79
CA GLU A 201 -10.04 -9.61 21.13
C GLU A 201 -10.61 -8.20 21.26
N LYS A 202 -10.37 -7.36 20.26
CA LYS A 202 -10.82 -5.96 20.26
C LYS A 202 -12.26 -5.78 19.77
N GLY A 203 -12.95 -6.86 19.36
CA GLY A 203 -14.33 -6.82 18.86
C GLY A 203 -14.50 -5.95 17.62
N LEU A 204 -13.45 -5.83 16.76
CA LEU A 204 -13.47 -4.96 15.59
C LEU A 204 -14.39 -5.53 14.51
N TYR A 205 -15.04 -4.62 13.75
CA TYR A 205 -15.88 -4.97 12.58
C TYR A 205 -17.14 -5.81 12.89
N ARG A 206 -17.57 -5.86 14.13
CA ARG A 206 -18.77 -6.61 14.56
C ARG A 206 -20.02 -5.73 14.51
N GLY A 207 -20.29 -5.02 13.49
CA GLY A 207 -21.53 -4.26 13.34
C GLY A 207 -21.69 -3.09 14.35
#